data_21078c7d1121356d954ac72b80ba87ef
#
_entry.id   21078c7d1121356d954ac72b80ba87ef
#
_cell.length_a   1.000
_cell.length_b   1.000
_cell.length_c   1.000
_cell.angle_alpha   90.00
_cell.angle_beta   90.00
_cell.angle_gamma   90.00
#
_symmetry.space_group_name_H-M   'P 1'
#
loop_
_entity.id
_entity.type
_entity.pdbx_description
1 polymer ?
#
loop_
_entity_poly.entity_id
_entity_poly.type
_entity_poly.pdbx_seq_one_letter_code
_entity_poly.pdbx_strand_id
1 'polypeptide(L)'
;MSADSKVSTQAVAPAQLSSPDRKPSDKEKSWQEDTLRPTLTKNPERQAEFTTVSGYPIQRLYTPADLSGWDAERDLGYPGEPPYTRGIHSTMHRGRLWTMRQFAGFGAAEDTNQRFRYLLSQGQTGLSTAFDLPTLMGYDSDHPLSEGEVGKCGVAISSLADMEVLFDKIPLANVTTSMTINSPAAVIWAMYLAVAEKQGADWKKISGTLQNDILKEYIAQKEYIYPPEPSM
;
A
#
# COMPACT_ATOMS: atom_id res chain seq x y z
N MET A 1 15.20 -38.02 20.50
CA MET A 1 13.76 -37.82 20.78
C MET A 1 13.29 -36.69 19.90
N SER A 2 12.70 -37.07 18.79
CA SER A 2 12.19 -36.16 17.76
C SER A 2 10.71 -35.87 18.07
N ALA A 3 10.36 -34.62 18.27
CA ALA A 3 8.97 -34.18 18.43
C ALA A 3 8.55 -33.51 17.11
N ASP A 4 7.96 -34.29 16.22
CA ASP A 4 7.24 -33.80 15.06
C ASP A 4 5.95 -33.12 15.54
N SER A 5 5.96 -31.81 15.67
CA SER A 5 4.73 -31.03 15.78
C SER A 5 4.13 -30.83 14.39
N LYS A 6 3.21 -31.71 14.01
CA LYS A 6 2.34 -31.50 12.86
C LYS A 6 1.45 -30.30 13.16
N VAL A 7 1.78 -29.13 12.58
CA VAL A 7 0.86 -28.01 12.48
C VAL A 7 -0.28 -28.45 11.55
N SER A 8 -1.42 -28.77 12.13
CA SER A 8 -2.65 -29.03 11.38
C SER A 8 -3.15 -27.72 10.80
N THR A 9 -2.85 -27.47 9.54
CA THR A 9 -3.55 -26.46 8.73
C THR A 9 -4.97 -26.97 8.48
N GLN A 10 -5.89 -26.66 9.40
CA GLN A 10 -7.31 -26.74 9.08
C GLN A 10 -7.57 -25.74 7.95
N ALA A 11 -7.87 -26.26 6.76
CA ALA A 11 -8.40 -25.46 5.69
C ALA A 11 -9.71 -24.83 6.21
N VAL A 12 -9.71 -23.53 6.38
CA VAL A 12 -10.94 -22.78 6.67
C VAL A 12 -11.85 -22.98 5.47
N ALA A 13 -12.99 -23.64 5.70
CA ALA A 13 -14.00 -23.80 4.65
C ALA A 13 -14.35 -22.41 4.09
N PRO A 14 -14.49 -22.26 2.77
CA PRO A 14 -14.84 -20.98 2.18
C PRO A 14 -16.13 -20.46 2.81
N ALA A 15 -16.09 -19.25 3.36
CA ALA A 15 -17.26 -18.62 3.93
C ALA A 15 -18.33 -18.57 2.85
N GLN A 16 -19.49 -19.17 3.12
CA GLN A 16 -20.63 -19.06 2.22
C GLN A 16 -21.01 -17.59 2.13
N LEU A 17 -20.91 -16.99 0.95
CA LEU A 17 -21.26 -15.59 0.68
C LEU A 17 -22.77 -15.31 0.77
N SER A 18 -23.60 -16.32 1.05
CA SER A 18 -25.01 -16.19 1.33
C SER A 18 -25.29 -16.54 2.80
N SER A 19 -26.17 -15.76 3.44
CA SER A 19 -26.64 -16.08 4.79
C SER A 19 -27.20 -17.51 4.84
N PRO A 20 -26.85 -18.33 5.85
CA PRO A 20 -27.43 -19.66 6.02
C PRO A 20 -28.95 -19.62 6.18
N ASP A 21 -29.52 -18.50 6.61
CA ASP A 21 -30.94 -18.27 6.81
C ASP A 21 -31.63 -17.61 5.61
N ARG A 22 -30.97 -17.57 4.45
CA ARG A 22 -31.52 -16.96 3.23
C ARG A 22 -32.83 -17.59 2.81
N LYS A 23 -33.89 -16.80 2.79
CA LYS A 23 -35.22 -17.19 2.27
C LYS A 23 -35.56 -16.38 1.04
N PRO A 24 -35.59 -17.00 -0.16
CA PRO A 24 -35.97 -16.30 -1.38
C PRO A 24 -37.39 -15.80 -1.30
N SER A 25 -37.66 -14.60 -1.84
CA SER A 25 -39.01 -14.06 -1.95
C SER A 25 -39.84 -14.86 -2.94
N ASP A 26 -41.18 -14.74 -2.85
CA ASP A 26 -42.06 -15.44 -3.79
C ASP A 26 -41.85 -14.96 -5.24
N LYS A 27 -41.49 -13.69 -5.42
CA LYS A 27 -41.10 -13.16 -6.73
C LYS A 27 -39.79 -13.77 -7.25
N GLU A 28 -38.84 -14.02 -6.38
CA GLU A 28 -37.59 -14.69 -6.76
C GLU A 28 -37.85 -16.15 -7.16
N LYS A 29 -38.71 -16.88 -6.41
CA LYS A 29 -39.12 -18.25 -6.74
C LYS A 29 -39.79 -18.31 -8.11
N SER A 30 -40.78 -17.43 -8.35
CA SER A 30 -41.46 -17.33 -9.65
C SER A 30 -40.46 -17.03 -10.77
N TRP A 31 -39.51 -16.10 -10.56
CA TRP A 31 -38.49 -15.81 -11.55
C TRP A 31 -37.58 -17.03 -11.84
N GLN A 32 -37.23 -17.80 -10.82
CA GLN A 32 -36.44 -19.01 -10.98
C GLN A 32 -37.14 -20.06 -11.82
N GLU A 33 -38.45 -20.28 -11.55
CA GLU A 33 -39.25 -21.31 -12.24
C GLU A 33 -39.68 -20.86 -13.64
N ASP A 34 -40.20 -19.65 -13.78
CA ASP A 34 -40.89 -19.20 -14.99
C ASP A 34 -39.96 -18.57 -16.02
N THR A 35 -38.83 -18.01 -15.55
CA THR A 35 -37.86 -17.26 -16.41
C THR A 35 -36.54 -17.96 -16.54
N LEU A 36 -35.90 -18.27 -15.40
CA LEU A 36 -34.52 -18.77 -15.40
C LEU A 36 -34.46 -20.21 -15.91
N ARG A 37 -35.24 -21.12 -15.35
CA ARG A 37 -35.21 -22.56 -15.72
C ARG A 37 -35.46 -22.79 -17.22
N PRO A 38 -36.44 -22.18 -17.87
CA PRO A 38 -36.61 -22.31 -19.32
C PRO A 38 -35.43 -21.73 -20.12
N THR A 39 -34.82 -20.66 -19.62
CA THR A 39 -33.65 -20.07 -20.26
C THR A 39 -32.44 -21.01 -20.21
N LEU A 40 -32.15 -21.57 -19.02
CA LEU A 40 -31.04 -22.51 -18.84
C LEU A 40 -31.18 -23.80 -19.65
N THR A 41 -32.45 -24.25 -19.88
CA THR A 41 -32.74 -25.40 -20.72
C THR A 41 -32.35 -25.15 -22.18
N LYS A 42 -32.56 -23.93 -22.67
CA LYS A 42 -32.27 -23.53 -24.07
C LYS A 42 -30.82 -23.08 -24.24
N ASN A 43 -30.34 -22.33 -23.28
CA ASN A 43 -28.99 -21.69 -23.29
C ASN A 43 -28.35 -21.92 -21.92
N PRO A 44 -27.63 -23.01 -21.73
CA PRO A 44 -26.93 -23.26 -20.46
C PRO A 44 -25.84 -22.22 -20.20
N GLU A 45 -25.53 -22.02 -18.94
CA GLU A 45 -24.42 -21.17 -18.56
C GLU A 45 -23.09 -21.74 -19.09
N ARG A 46 -22.14 -20.85 -19.37
CA ARG A 46 -20.83 -21.22 -19.94
C ARG A 46 -19.95 -22.06 -19.00
N GLN A 47 -20.27 -22.06 -17.68
CA GLN A 47 -19.56 -22.80 -16.64
C GLN A 47 -20.56 -23.29 -15.60
N ALA A 48 -20.27 -24.41 -14.97
CA ALA A 48 -21.08 -24.94 -13.88
C ALA A 48 -20.98 -24.12 -12.59
N GLU A 49 -19.82 -23.50 -12.37
CA GLU A 49 -19.53 -22.70 -11.19
C GLU A 49 -18.74 -21.45 -11.57
N PHE A 50 -19.03 -20.33 -10.91
CA PHE A 50 -18.28 -19.08 -11.04
C PHE A 50 -17.67 -18.74 -9.68
N THR A 51 -16.37 -18.43 -9.68
CA THR A 51 -15.62 -18.11 -8.47
C THR A 51 -14.82 -16.83 -8.62
N THR A 52 -14.48 -16.20 -7.49
CA THR A 52 -13.44 -15.17 -7.43
C THR A 52 -12.08 -15.79 -7.69
N VAL A 53 -11.05 -14.96 -7.89
CA VAL A 53 -9.64 -15.42 -8.00
C VAL A 53 -9.19 -16.20 -6.75
N SER A 54 -9.76 -15.90 -5.59
CA SER A 54 -9.49 -16.61 -4.34
C SER A 54 -10.35 -17.87 -4.13
N GLY A 55 -11.11 -18.31 -5.14
CA GLY A 55 -11.91 -19.54 -5.07
C GLY A 55 -13.27 -19.41 -4.36
N TYR A 56 -13.69 -18.21 -3.96
CA TYR A 56 -15.02 -18.02 -3.38
C TYR A 56 -16.10 -18.09 -4.45
N PRO A 57 -17.19 -18.87 -4.23
CA PRO A 57 -18.27 -18.99 -5.20
C PRO A 57 -19.03 -17.65 -5.35
N ILE A 58 -19.36 -17.32 -6.59
CA ILE A 58 -20.13 -16.13 -6.95
C ILE A 58 -21.53 -16.59 -7.36
N GLN A 59 -22.56 -16.06 -6.70
CA GLN A 59 -23.95 -16.35 -7.03
C GLN A 59 -24.36 -15.63 -8.33
N ARG A 60 -25.32 -16.22 -9.04
CA ARG A 60 -25.90 -15.58 -10.24
C ARG A 60 -26.60 -14.26 -9.91
N LEU A 61 -27.24 -14.18 -8.74
CA LEU A 61 -28.01 -13.04 -8.28
C LEU A 61 -27.84 -12.89 -6.78
N TYR A 62 -27.63 -11.68 -6.33
CA TYR A 62 -27.72 -11.28 -4.94
C TYR A 62 -28.93 -10.41 -4.73
N THR A 63 -29.70 -10.68 -3.68
CA THR A 63 -30.94 -9.99 -3.33
C THR A 63 -30.87 -9.51 -1.87
N PRO A 64 -31.81 -8.68 -1.40
CA PRO A 64 -31.90 -8.35 0.02
C PRO A 64 -31.97 -9.56 0.95
N ALA A 65 -32.45 -10.71 0.47
CA ALA A 65 -32.50 -11.95 1.24
C ALA A 65 -31.11 -12.49 1.60
N ASP A 66 -30.08 -12.16 0.84
CA ASP A 66 -28.68 -12.55 1.10
C ASP A 66 -28.07 -11.75 2.24
N LEU A 67 -28.71 -10.65 2.64
CA LEU A 67 -28.33 -9.79 3.76
C LEU A 67 -29.12 -10.08 5.04
N SER A 68 -29.70 -11.27 5.17
CA SER A 68 -30.42 -11.65 6.39
C SER A 68 -29.50 -11.58 7.62
N GLY A 69 -29.93 -10.85 8.64
CA GLY A 69 -29.15 -10.62 9.86
C GLY A 69 -28.08 -9.53 9.75
N TRP A 70 -27.88 -8.93 8.56
CA TRP A 70 -27.01 -7.79 8.38
C TRP A 70 -27.67 -6.49 8.82
N ASP A 71 -26.94 -5.66 9.52
CA ASP A 71 -27.38 -4.35 9.99
C ASP A 71 -26.37 -3.27 9.56
N ALA A 72 -26.87 -2.25 8.88
CA ALA A 72 -26.00 -1.23 8.28
C ALA A 72 -25.24 -0.39 9.32
N GLU A 73 -25.85 -0.13 10.48
CA GLU A 73 -25.18 0.66 11.52
C GLU A 73 -24.13 -0.16 12.25
N ARG A 74 -24.44 -1.41 12.58
CA ARG A 74 -23.52 -2.31 13.26
C ARG A 74 -22.36 -2.78 12.36
N ASP A 75 -22.68 -3.23 11.14
CA ASP A 75 -21.72 -3.98 10.31
C ASP A 75 -20.97 -3.09 9.32
N LEU A 76 -21.53 -1.93 8.97
CA LEU A 76 -20.93 -0.98 8.06
C LEU A 76 -20.53 0.33 8.76
N GLY A 77 -21.36 0.86 9.65
CA GLY A 77 -21.11 2.08 10.40
C GLY A 77 -21.07 3.35 9.54
N TYR A 78 -20.56 4.42 10.13
CA TYR A 78 -20.44 5.73 9.50
C TYR A 78 -18.98 6.11 9.20
N PRO A 79 -18.73 6.98 8.20
CA PRO A 79 -17.37 7.42 7.89
C PRO A 79 -16.70 8.11 9.08
N GLY A 80 -15.47 7.73 9.40
CA GLY A 80 -14.70 8.30 10.51
C GLY A 80 -14.93 7.63 11.87
N GLU A 81 -15.80 6.61 11.93
CA GLU A 81 -16.13 5.85 13.13
C GLU A 81 -15.86 4.35 12.94
N PRO A 82 -15.57 3.60 14.03
CA PRO A 82 -15.45 2.15 13.95
C PRO A 82 -16.74 1.50 13.41
N PRO A 83 -16.63 0.45 12.60
CA PRO A 83 -15.46 -0.35 12.22
C PRO A 83 -14.62 0.20 11.05
N TYR A 84 -14.76 1.47 10.68
CA TYR A 84 -14.03 2.19 9.61
C TYR A 84 -14.18 1.59 8.21
N THR A 85 -15.22 0.86 7.95
CA THR A 85 -15.49 0.25 6.63
C THR A 85 -15.67 1.29 5.52
N ARG A 86 -16.08 2.51 5.90
CA ARG A 86 -16.23 3.68 5.02
C ARG A 86 -15.02 4.63 5.10
N GLY A 87 -13.92 4.22 5.74
CA GLY A 87 -12.70 4.98 5.91
C GLY A 87 -12.68 5.87 7.16
N ILE A 88 -11.47 6.39 7.44
CA ILE A 88 -11.17 7.15 8.67
C ILE A 88 -11.58 8.63 8.62
N HIS A 89 -12.00 9.13 7.46
CA HIS A 89 -12.38 10.53 7.26
C HIS A 89 -13.90 10.68 7.17
N SER A 90 -14.50 11.45 8.05
CA SER A 90 -15.96 11.67 8.09
C SER A 90 -16.52 12.29 6.82
N THR A 91 -15.74 13.09 6.11
CA THR A 91 -16.13 13.68 4.82
C THR A 91 -15.79 12.79 3.62
N MET A 92 -15.14 11.64 3.86
CA MET A 92 -14.63 10.74 2.83
C MET A 92 -13.72 11.50 1.83
N HIS A 93 -13.86 11.27 0.52
CA HIS A 93 -13.08 11.98 -0.51
C HIS A 93 -13.68 13.36 -0.89
N ARG A 94 -14.80 13.79 -0.30
CA ARG A 94 -15.40 15.11 -0.56
C ARG A 94 -14.62 16.24 0.10
N GLY A 95 -14.00 15.99 1.26
CA GLY A 95 -13.13 16.96 1.91
C GLY A 95 -11.75 17.05 1.28
N ARG A 96 -11.21 15.89 0.88
CA ARG A 96 -9.91 15.79 0.22
C ARG A 96 -9.85 14.52 -0.61
N LEU A 97 -9.28 14.60 -1.80
CA LEU A 97 -8.96 13.41 -2.61
C LEU A 97 -7.80 12.64 -1.98
N TRP A 98 -7.67 11.37 -2.36
CA TRP A 98 -6.50 10.56 -2.03
C TRP A 98 -5.20 11.22 -2.50
N THR A 99 -4.11 10.95 -1.80
CA THR A 99 -2.79 11.43 -2.21
C THR A 99 -2.34 10.65 -3.44
N MET A 100 -2.08 11.37 -4.54
CA MET A 100 -1.41 10.81 -5.71
C MET A 100 0.10 10.84 -5.47
N ARG A 101 0.74 9.68 -5.51
CA ARG A 101 2.15 9.53 -5.19
C ARG A 101 2.77 8.44 -6.05
N GLN A 102 3.71 8.82 -6.91
CA GLN A 102 4.50 7.87 -7.69
C GLN A 102 5.85 7.64 -7.03
N PHE A 103 6.33 6.41 -7.07
CA PHE A 103 7.66 6.03 -6.67
C PHE A 103 8.65 6.49 -7.74
N ALA A 104 9.66 7.27 -7.37
CA ALA A 104 10.64 7.81 -8.29
C ALA A 104 12.00 8.01 -7.62
N GLY A 105 13.05 7.77 -8.37
CA GLY A 105 14.44 7.96 -7.98
C GLY A 105 15.35 7.26 -9.00
N PHE A 106 16.34 7.96 -9.50
CA PHE A 106 17.39 7.44 -10.37
C PHE A 106 18.52 8.47 -10.49
N GLY A 107 19.70 8.02 -10.83
CA GLY A 107 20.83 8.89 -11.13
C GLY A 107 21.27 9.75 -9.95
N ALA A 108 21.67 10.97 -10.26
CA ALA A 108 22.05 11.97 -9.27
C ALA A 108 20.80 12.64 -8.63
N ALA A 109 21.04 13.38 -7.55
CA ALA A 109 19.98 14.11 -6.85
C ALA A 109 19.26 15.11 -7.76
N GLU A 110 19.98 15.75 -8.68
CA GLU A 110 19.45 16.68 -9.68
C GLU A 110 18.42 16.03 -10.62
N ASP A 111 18.71 14.83 -11.11
CA ASP A 111 17.84 14.11 -12.03
C ASP A 111 16.51 13.77 -11.34
N THR A 112 16.59 13.28 -10.13
CA THR A 112 15.41 12.94 -9.33
C THR A 112 14.65 14.19 -8.89
N ASN A 113 15.33 15.29 -8.56
CA ASN A 113 14.68 16.58 -8.27
C ASN A 113 13.85 17.06 -9.47
N GLN A 114 14.41 17.02 -10.68
CA GLN A 114 13.68 17.38 -11.90
C GLN A 114 12.44 16.53 -12.07
N ARG A 115 12.55 15.22 -11.83
CA ARG A 115 11.41 14.30 -11.88
C ARG A 115 10.35 14.65 -10.83
N PHE A 116 10.72 14.90 -9.60
CA PHE A 116 9.81 15.29 -8.53
C PHE A 116 9.05 16.58 -8.86
N ARG A 117 9.75 17.60 -9.33
CA ARG A 117 9.13 18.87 -9.73
C ARG A 117 8.17 18.68 -10.90
N TYR A 118 8.53 17.85 -11.88
CA TYR A 118 7.62 17.47 -12.96
C TYR A 118 6.35 16.79 -12.42
N LEU A 119 6.48 15.79 -11.57
CA LEU A 119 5.35 15.06 -11.00
C LEU A 119 4.41 15.98 -10.22
N LEU A 120 4.95 16.89 -9.42
CA LEU A 120 4.16 17.91 -8.70
C LEU A 120 3.43 18.84 -9.68
N SER A 121 4.09 19.26 -10.78
CA SER A 121 3.46 20.08 -11.81
C SER A 121 2.33 19.36 -12.56
N GLN A 122 2.33 18.02 -12.57
CA GLN A 122 1.28 17.18 -13.14
C GLN A 122 0.16 16.84 -12.12
N GLY A 123 0.16 17.49 -10.96
CA GLY A 123 -0.91 17.36 -9.97
C GLY A 123 -0.68 16.27 -8.91
N GLN A 124 0.51 15.71 -8.79
CA GLN A 124 0.83 14.88 -7.63
C GLN A 124 0.79 15.69 -6.34
N THR A 125 0.37 15.06 -5.25
CA THR A 125 0.22 15.68 -3.94
C THR A 125 1.15 15.08 -2.88
N GLY A 126 1.97 14.12 -3.27
CA GLY A 126 2.99 13.50 -2.45
C GLY A 126 4.13 12.94 -3.28
N LEU A 127 5.26 12.74 -2.63
CA LEU A 127 6.47 12.18 -3.23
C LEU A 127 6.82 10.84 -2.58
N SER A 128 7.41 9.96 -3.36
CA SER A 128 7.97 8.70 -2.86
C SER A 128 9.36 8.50 -3.47
N THR A 129 10.37 8.40 -2.60
CA THR A 129 11.77 8.34 -3.00
C THR A 129 12.26 6.92 -3.07
N ALA A 130 12.80 6.53 -4.24
CA ALA A 130 13.63 5.34 -4.41
C ALA A 130 15.09 5.73 -4.21
N PHE A 131 15.77 5.09 -3.28
CA PHE A 131 17.22 5.23 -3.10
C PHE A 131 17.96 4.12 -3.81
N ASP A 132 19.18 4.40 -4.26
CA ASP A 132 20.04 3.40 -4.88
C ASP A 132 20.62 2.41 -3.85
N LEU A 133 21.19 1.33 -4.34
CA LEU A 133 21.72 0.27 -3.47
C LEU A 133 22.82 0.77 -2.52
N PRO A 134 23.80 1.58 -2.94
CA PRO A 134 24.78 2.15 -2.02
C PRO A 134 24.11 2.92 -0.86
N THR A 135 23.18 3.80 -1.14
CA THR A 135 22.44 4.56 -0.11
C THR A 135 21.68 3.61 0.83
N LEU A 136 21.01 2.57 0.32
CA LEU A 136 20.28 1.58 1.13
C LEU A 136 21.23 0.79 2.05
N MET A 137 22.45 0.54 1.59
CA MET A 137 23.48 -0.19 2.35
C MET A 137 24.38 0.72 3.19
N GLY A 138 24.14 2.05 3.20
CA GLY A 138 24.92 3.02 3.97
C GLY A 138 26.32 3.27 3.44
N TYR A 139 26.53 3.08 2.15
CA TYR A 139 27.78 3.42 1.46
C TYR A 139 27.67 4.75 0.74
N ASP A 140 28.76 5.51 0.74
CA ASP A 140 28.89 6.68 -0.12
C ASP A 140 29.13 6.25 -1.58
N SER A 141 28.83 7.13 -2.52
CA SER A 141 28.92 6.82 -3.95
C SER A 141 30.35 6.53 -4.43
N ASP A 142 31.37 7.01 -3.73
CA ASP A 142 32.80 6.78 -4.02
C ASP A 142 33.36 5.53 -3.32
N HIS A 143 32.59 4.85 -2.53
CA HIS A 143 33.02 3.61 -1.87
C HIS A 143 33.28 2.50 -2.91
N PRO A 144 34.32 1.67 -2.79
CA PRO A 144 34.63 0.63 -3.79
C PRO A 144 33.50 -0.36 -4.05
N LEU A 145 32.67 -0.65 -3.05
CA LEU A 145 31.48 -1.55 -3.23
C LEU A 145 30.31 -0.88 -3.94
N SER A 146 30.37 0.42 -4.17
CA SER A 146 29.32 1.17 -4.88
C SER A 146 29.50 1.19 -6.39
N GLU A 147 30.67 0.71 -6.88
CA GLU A 147 30.98 0.70 -8.31
C GLU A 147 29.92 -0.06 -9.12
N GLY A 148 29.35 0.61 -10.10
CA GLY A 148 28.34 0.03 -11.00
C GLY A 148 26.91 0.04 -10.46
N GLU A 149 26.67 0.46 -9.20
CA GLU A 149 25.34 0.51 -8.59
C GLU A 149 24.84 1.92 -8.27
N VAL A 150 25.71 2.92 -8.34
CA VAL A 150 25.38 4.33 -8.05
C VAL A 150 24.29 4.84 -9.00
N GLY A 151 23.17 5.32 -8.47
CA GLY A 151 22.07 5.91 -9.23
C GLY A 151 21.25 4.95 -10.11
N LYS A 152 21.48 3.64 -10.02
CA LYS A 152 20.94 2.65 -10.97
C LYS A 152 19.49 2.25 -10.67
N CYS A 153 19.18 1.91 -9.43
CA CYS A 153 17.84 1.49 -9.01
C CYS A 153 17.11 2.53 -8.16
N GLY A 154 17.73 3.70 -7.99
CA GLY A 154 17.21 4.79 -7.17
C GLY A 154 18.18 5.98 -7.23
N VAL A 155 17.89 7.01 -6.46
CA VAL A 155 18.75 8.21 -6.35
C VAL A 155 19.89 7.95 -5.38
N ALA A 156 21.11 8.37 -5.77
CA ALA A 156 22.29 8.35 -4.93
C ALA A 156 22.26 9.53 -3.94
N ILE A 157 22.31 9.25 -2.66
CA ILE A 157 22.37 10.24 -1.57
C ILE A 157 23.48 9.85 -0.60
N SER A 158 24.63 10.51 -0.71
CA SER A 158 25.78 10.25 0.14
C SER A 158 25.95 11.33 1.23
N SER A 159 25.33 12.50 1.05
CA SER A 159 25.55 13.65 1.92
C SER A 159 24.31 14.52 2.10
N LEU A 160 24.37 15.44 3.08
CA LEU A 160 23.34 16.46 3.25
C LEU A 160 23.23 17.36 2.00
N ALA A 161 24.33 17.62 1.29
CA ALA A 161 24.31 18.40 0.06
C ALA A 161 23.47 17.74 -1.04
N ASP A 162 23.59 16.42 -1.20
CA ASP A 162 22.74 15.68 -2.15
C ASP A 162 21.26 15.75 -1.76
N MET A 163 20.97 15.65 -0.46
CA MET A 163 19.60 15.77 0.04
C MET A 163 19.03 17.18 -0.18
N GLU A 164 19.84 18.23 -0.03
CA GLU A 164 19.46 19.60 -0.35
C GLU A 164 19.12 19.77 -1.84
N VAL A 165 19.92 19.20 -2.72
CA VAL A 165 19.67 19.19 -4.16
C VAL A 165 18.40 18.40 -4.49
N LEU A 166 18.22 17.22 -3.89
CA LEU A 166 17.05 16.37 -4.11
C LEU A 166 15.73 17.12 -3.84
N PHE A 167 15.69 17.95 -2.80
CA PHE A 167 14.50 18.69 -2.40
C PHE A 167 14.57 20.19 -2.73
N ASP A 168 15.51 20.63 -3.59
CA ASP A 168 15.55 22.02 -4.03
C ASP A 168 14.24 22.46 -4.66
N LYS A 169 13.71 23.60 -4.23
CA LYS A 169 12.44 24.20 -4.69
C LYS A 169 11.20 23.31 -4.51
N ILE A 170 11.26 22.33 -3.64
CA ILE A 170 10.11 21.52 -3.24
C ILE A 170 9.64 21.97 -1.84
N PRO A 171 8.41 22.48 -1.70
CA PRO A 171 7.94 23.05 -0.42
C PRO A 171 7.56 21.91 0.53
N LEU A 172 8.51 21.47 1.37
CA LEU A 172 8.35 20.30 2.24
C LEU A 172 7.20 20.43 3.25
N ALA A 173 6.82 21.64 3.62
CA ALA A 173 5.65 21.89 4.48
C ALA A 173 4.30 21.58 3.78
N ASN A 174 4.28 21.51 2.45
CA ASN A 174 3.05 21.35 1.67
C ASN A 174 2.95 19.99 0.96
N VAL A 175 4.02 19.21 0.97
CA VAL A 175 4.11 17.91 0.27
C VAL A 175 4.43 16.82 1.28
N THR A 176 3.69 15.73 1.24
CA THR A 176 4.04 14.55 2.04
C THR A 176 5.06 13.70 1.29
N THR A 177 6.07 13.20 2.00
CA THR A 177 7.15 12.41 1.41
C THR A 177 7.23 11.03 2.03
N SER A 178 7.26 9.98 1.20
CA SER A 178 7.61 8.63 1.62
C SER A 178 9.03 8.30 1.18
N MET A 179 9.75 7.56 2.00
CA MET A 179 11.11 7.11 1.72
C MET A 179 11.22 5.61 1.99
N THR A 180 11.62 4.86 0.97
CA THR A 180 11.85 3.41 1.09
C THR A 180 13.26 3.17 1.61
N ILE A 181 13.47 3.47 2.87
CA ILE A 181 14.75 3.38 3.55
C ILE A 181 14.61 2.63 4.87
N ASN A 182 15.56 1.76 5.20
CA ASN A 182 15.51 0.88 6.36
C ASN A 182 16.74 1.07 7.26
N SER A 183 17.82 0.35 7.08
CA SER A 183 18.98 0.43 7.99
C SER A 183 19.54 1.85 8.17
N PRO A 184 19.74 2.68 7.12
CA PRO A 184 20.20 4.07 7.26
C PRO A 184 19.08 5.09 7.48
N ALA A 185 17.84 4.65 7.77
CA ALA A 185 16.67 5.51 7.86
C ALA A 185 16.83 6.70 8.82
N ALA A 186 17.51 6.49 9.97
CA ALA A 186 17.74 7.54 10.95
C ALA A 186 18.57 8.69 10.38
N VAL A 187 19.62 8.35 9.61
CA VAL A 187 20.53 9.35 8.98
C VAL A 187 19.78 10.09 7.86
N ILE A 188 19.11 9.36 6.98
CA ILE A 188 18.33 9.94 5.89
C ILE A 188 17.23 10.86 6.44
N TRP A 189 16.57 10.46 7.52
CA TRP A 189 15.57 11.31 8.17
C TRP A 189 16.16 12.57 8.78
N ALA A 190 17.32 12.47 9.44
CA ALA A 190 18.03 13.62 9.98
C ALA A 190 18.40 14.63 8.86
N MET A 191 18.92 14.14 7.73
CA MET A 191 19.21 14.96 6.56
C MET A 191 17.94 15.65 6.03
N TYR A 192 16.82 14.92 5.92
CA TYR A 192 15.55 15.47 5.46
C TYR A 192 15.03 16.59 6.38
N LEU A 193 15.11 16.40 7.70
CA LEU A 193 14.73 17.43 8.66
C LEU A 193 15.66 18.66 8.59
N ALA A 194 16.96 18.45 8.41
CA ALA A 194 17.91 19.54 8.22
C ALA A 194 17.62 20.37 6.96
N VAL A 195 17.28 19.71 5.85
CA VAL A 195 16.83 20.39 4.62
C VAL A 195 15.57 21.20 4.86
N ALA A 196 14.59 20.61 5.54
CA ALA A 196 13.33 21.29 5.87
C ALA A 196 13.57 22.54 6.74
N GLU A 197 14.47 22.45 7.72
CA GLU A 197 14.86 23.58 8.58
C GLU A 197 15.54 24.68 7.75
N LYS A 198 16.46 24.33 6.85
CA LYS A 198 17.11 25.28 5.92
C LYS A 198 16.10 25.96 4.99
N GLN A 199 15.04 25.27 4.62
CA GLN A 199 13.93 25.85 3.84
C GLN A 199 12.99 26.73 4.67
N GLY A 200 13.18 26.81 6.01
CA GLY A 200 12.29 27.53 6.93
C GLY A 200 10.94 26.84 7.16
N ALA A 201 10.85 25.55 6.88
CA ALA A 201 9.65 24.77 7.12
C ALA A 201 9.45 24.48 8.62
N ASP A 202 8.24 24.68 9.12
CA ASP A 202 7.87 24.27 10.47
C ASP A 202 7.78 22.75 10.54
N TRP A 203 8.57 22.11 11.39
CA TRP A 203 8.59 20.67 11.58
C TRP A 203 7.21 20.07 11.91
N LYS A 204 6.34 20.83 12.56
CA LYS A 204 4.97 20.41 12.87
C LYS A 204 4.08 20.27 11.63
N LYS A 205 4.50 20.86 10.51
CA LYS A 205 3.80 20.77 9.22
C LYS A 205 4.38 19.73 8.30
N ILE A 206 5.55 19.16 8.63
CA ILE A 206 6.17 18.12 7.84
C ILE A 206 5.45 16.80 8.11
N SER A 207 5.11 16.09 7.04
CA SER A 207 4.44 14.80 7.12
C SER A 207 5.04 13.84 6.10
N GLY A 208 5.21 12.60 6.50
CA GLY A 208 5.76 11.58 5.62
C GLY A 208 5.87 10.22 6.29
N THR A 209 6.56 9.32 5.61
CA THR A 209 6.77 7.95 6.06
C THR A 209 8.20 7.52 5.77
N LEU A 210 8.85 6.92 6.72
CA LEU A 210 10.02 6.06 6.52
C LEU A 210 9.55 4.61 6.55
N GLN A 211 10.08 3.77 5.71
CA GLN A 211 9.71 2.34 5.71
C GLN A 211 10.18 1.69 7.01
N ASN A 212 11.46 1.79 7.34
CA ASN A 212 12.09 1.29 8.57
C ASN A 212 11.61 -0.11 8.97
N ASP A 213 11.53 -1.01 7.99
CA ASP A 213 11.11 -2.41 8.15
C ASP A 213 12.30 -3.34 7.93
N ILE A 214 13.02 -3.61 9.03
CA ILE A 214 14.21 -4.47 8.97
C ILE A 214 13.86 -5.95 8.82
N LEU A 215 12.70 -6.39 9.30
CA LEU A 215 12.29 -7.80 9.17
C LEU A 215 12.13 -8.20 7.70
N LYS A 216 11.59 -7.31 6.88
CA LYS A 216 11.50 -7.50 5.43
C LYS A 216 12.89 -7.66 4.80
N GLU A 217 13.87 -6.91 5.25
CA GLU A 217 15.24 -6.99 4.73
C GLU A 217 15.85 -8.37 4.98
N TYR A 218 15.68 -8.95 6.16
CA TYR A 218 16.20 -10.29 6.44
C TYR A 218 15.48 -11.39 5.66
N ILE A 219 14.20 -11.24 5.39
CA ILE A 219 13.38 -12.28 4.76
C ILE A 219 13.47 -12.20 3.22
N ALA A 220 13.38 -11.01 2.65
CA ALA A 220 13.13 -10.81 1.22
C ALA A 220 14.27 -10.12 0.48
N GLN A 221 14.61 -8.87 0.82
CA GLN A 221 15.55 -8.05 0.04
C GLN A 221 17.02 -8.27 0.38
N LYS A 222 17.32 -8.62 1.63
CA LYS A 222 18.68 -8.84 2.15
C LYS A 222 19.57 -7.57 2.14
N GLU A 223 18.96 -6.42 2.25
CA GLU A 223 19.60 -5.09 2.27
C GLU A 223 19.74 -4.60 3.71
N TYR A 224 20.43 -5.33 4.56
CA TYR A 224 20.64 -4.99 5.97
C TYR A 224 22.11 -4.68 6.26
N ILE A 225 22.34 -3.76 7.20
CA ILE A 225 23.68 -3.32 7.63
C ILE A 225 24.03 -3.96 8.98
N TYR A 226 23.09 -4.05 9.88
CA TYR A 226 23.27 -4.52 11.25
C TYR A 226 22.71 -5.91 11.46
N PRO A 227 23.25 -6.69 12.44
CA PRO A 227 22.62 -7.94 12.89
C PRO A 227 21.20 -7.71 13.43
N PRO A 228 20.38 -8.78 13.62
CA PRO A 228 18.99 -8.63 14.02
C PRO A 228 18.76 -7.82 15.30
N GLU A 229 19.51 -8.10 16.37
CA GLU A 229 19.33 -7.44 17.67
C GLU A 229 19.57 -5.92 17.61
N PRO A 230 20.67 -5.40 17.04
CA PRO A 230 20.86 -3.95 16.89
C PRO A 230 19.91 -3.30 15.87
N SER A 231 19.24 -4.10 15.02
CA SER A 231 18.30 -3.59 14.01
C SER A 231 16.89 -3.38 14.57
N MET A 232 16.57 -3.98 15.71
CA MET A 232 15.26 -3.93 16.38
C MET A 232 15.20 -2.84 17.44
#